data_7c4c89247030d46cde617f96ef32737b
#
_entry.id   7c4c89247030d46cde617f96ef32737b
#
_cell.length_a   1.000
_cell.length_b   1.000
_cell.length_c   1.000
_cell.angle_alpha   90.00
_cell.angle_beta   90.00
_cell.angle_gamma   90.00
#
_symmetry.space_group_name_H-M   'P 1'
#
loop_
_entity.id
_entity.type
_entity.pdbx_description
1 polymer ?
#
loop_
_entity_poly.entity_id
_entity_poly.type
_entity_poly.pdbx_seq_one_letter_code
_entity_poly.pdbx_strand_id
1 'polypeptide(L)'
;MNNRRKFFGGVLTLCLMALPAYAEMTVDERAQILAPTTDFSAAEPGENLPGGTATNTRRFDREAFSQPSQNMSFTDRADFFIGNGFFKRLWVTAPSSTTSADGLGPLYNARACQRCHLKDGRGHPPENAEDSSVSMFLRVSIPAQNEEQAGAIRDHLINVVPEPTYGGQLQDIAIPGHAPEGRMTIAYEDVEVAFEDGEIATLRSPSYGATDLAYGDMHPDALLSPRIAPPMIGLGLLEAISEEDLLAAADPDDANGDGISGTAKFIWSRTNERVMLGRFGWKLGNATLADQSSEAMAGDIGIANPLFPDLQGDCTAHQQSCLDAPAGIGGFGGDLEAPASVMDKIFFYSANLAVPARRTANDANVLRGKELFYAANCTSCHTPKHATRNDEDVAHALRGQLIWPYTDLLLHDMGEGLADGRPEGTATGSQWRTAPLWGIGFTEAVNGHTYYLHDGRARNLTEAVLWHGGEAMASREAFRAMEKSDREAMITFLESL
;
A
#
# COMPACT_ATOMS: atom_id res chain seq x y z
N MET A 1 -65.17 33.25 27.48
CA MET A 1 -63.80 33.75 27.53
C MET A 1 -62.87 32.56 27.35
N ASN A 2 -62.45 32.27 26.10
CA ASN A 2 -61.60 31.15 25.73
C ASN A 2 -60.31 31.71 25.10
N ASN A 3 -59.21 31.64 25.89
CA ASN A 3 -57.87 31.98 25.42
C ASN A 3 -57.22 30.75 24.75
N ARG A 4 -57.19 30.70 23.43
CA ARG A 4 -56.35 29.76 22.69
C ARG A 4 -54.96 30.36 22.48
N ARG A 5 -53.95 29.83 23.18
CA ARG A 5 -52.55 30.05 22.89
C ARG A 5 -52.16 29.32 21.61
N LYS A 6 -51.76 30.04 20.58
CA LYS A 6 -51.14 29.49 19.37
C LYS A 6 -49.67 29.20 19.69
N PHE A 7 -49.29 27.92 19.66
CA PHE A 7 -47.89 27.50 19.59
C PHE A 7 -47.42 27.68 18.14
N PHE A 8 -46.50 28.60 17.91
CA PHE A 8 -45.70 28.64 16.67
C PHE A 8 -44.56 27.66 16.83
N GLY A 9 -44.70 26.49 16.24
CA GLY A 9 -43.56 25.57 16.02
C GLY A 9 -42.74 26.06 14.84
N GLY A 10 -41.62 26.71 15.14
CA GLY A 10 -40.60 26.98 14.12
C GLY A 10 -39.94 25.68 13.67
N VAL A 11 -40.27 25.21 12.48
CA VAL A 11 -39.50 24.15 11.80
C VAL A 11 -38.19 24.77 11.36
N LEU A 12 -37.12 24.45 12.08
CA LEU A 12 -35.76 24.76 11.63
C LEU A 12 -35.46 23.83 10.45
N THR A 13 -35.66 24.33 9.24
CA THR A 13 -35.23 23.67 8.01
C THR A 13 -33.69 23.74 7.99
N LEU A 14 -33.04 22.64 8.39
CA LEU A 14 -31.61 22.44 8.16
C LEU A 14 -31.45 22.36 6.64
N CYS A 15 -31.07 23.48 6.00
CA CYS A 15 -30.51 23.46 4.66
C CYS A 15 -29.20 22.67 4.72
N LEU A 16 -29.23 21.39 4.37
CA LEU A 16 -28.05 20.69 3.86
C LEU A 16 -27.67 21.41 2.57
N MET A 17 -26.77 22.40 2.69
CA MET A 17 -26.06 22.87 1.52
C MET A 17 -25.22 21.68 1.03
N ALA A 18 -25.64 21.06 -0.07
CA ALA A 18 -24.77 20.17 -0.81
C ALA A 18 -23.52 21.01 -1.15
N LEU A 19 -22.36 20.64 -0.62
CA LEU A 19 -21.10 21.21 -1.07
C LEU A 19 -21.08 21.08 -2.60
N PRO A 20 -20.73 22.14 -3.35
CA PRO A 20 -20.56 22.04 -4.78
C PRO A 20 -19.60 20.87 -5.05
N ALA A 21 -19.84 20.14 -6.14
CA ALA A 21 -18.94 19.05 -6.52
C ALA A 21 -17.52 19.66 -6.56
N TYR A 22 -16.57 19.03 -5.89
CA TYR A 22 -15.18 19.54 -5.74
C TYR A 22 -14.55 19.97 -7.08
N ALA A 23 -15.03 19.42 -8.16
CA ALA A 23 -14.71 19.73 -9.56
C ALA A 23 -15.05 21.16 -10.02
N GLU A 24 -15.98 21.84 -9.36
CA GLU A 24 -16.44 23.19 -9.73
C GLU A 24 -15.80 24.28 -8.87
N MET A 25 -14.90 23.92 -7.93
CA MET A 25 -14.26 24.85 -7.01
C MET A 25 -13.12 25.60 -7.69
N THR A 26 -12.97 26.87 -7.32
CA THR A 26 -11.80 27.66 -7.67
C THR A 26 -10.54 27.11 -7.00
N VAL A 27 -9.36 27.48 -7.51
CA VAL A 27 -8.07 27.11 -6.92
C VAL A 27 -7.99 27.52 -5.44
N ASP A 28 -8.46 28.74 -5.10
CA ASP A 28 -8.43 29.23 -3.73
C ASP A 28 -9.37 28.45 -2.80
N GLU A 29 -10.59 28.12 -3.25
CA GLU A 29 -11.53 27.28 -2.49
C GLU A 29 -10.98 25.87 -2.27
N ARG A 30 -10.34 25.30 -3.28
CA ARG A 30 -9.68 24.01 -3.19
C ARG A 30 -8.53 24.02 -2.17
N ALA A 31 -7.64 25.01 -2.25
CA ALA A 31 -6.53 25.18 -1.31
C ALA A 31 -7.05 25.35 0.13
N GLN A 32 -8.13 26.11 0.33
CA GLN A 32 -8.72 26.29 1.65
C GLN A 32 -9.31 25.00 2.23
N ILE A 33 -9.96 24.16 1.40
CA ILE A 33 -10.52 22.88 1.84
C ILE A 33 -9.41 21.87 2.16
N LEU A 34 -8.33 21.86 1.37
CA LEU A 34 -7.21 20.94 1.57
C LEU A 34 -6.29 21.35 2.73
N ALA A 35 -6.34 22.61 3.17
CA ALA A 35 -5.53 23.06 4.29
C ALA A 35 -5.78 22.21 5.55
N PRO A 36 -4.72 21.84 6.31
CA PRO A 36 -4.87 21.16 7.60
C PRO A 36 -5.79 21.95 8.53
N THR A 37 -6.68 21.26 9.26
CA THR A 37 -7.54 21.92 10.24
C THR A 37 -6.75 22.43 11.44
N THR A 38 -7.23 23.52 12.02
CA THR A 38 -6.78 24.04 13.33
C THR A 38 -7.90 23.97 14.39
N ASP A 39 -9.08 23.46 14.00
CA ASP A 39 -10.22 23.27 14.89
C ASP A 39 -10.44 21.77 15.11
N PHE A 40 -10.25 21.32 16.33
CA PHE A 40 -10.41 19.94 16.78
C PHE A 40 -11.64 19.74 17.66
N SER A 41 -12.57 20.70 17.68
CA SER A 41 -13.83 20.60 18.47
C SER A 41 -14.83 19.62 17.87
N ALA A 42 -14.71 19.30 16.58
CA ALA A 42 -15.52 18.34 15.85
C ALA A 42 -14.74 17.77 14.65
N ALA A 43 -15.20 16.63 14.13
CA ALA A 43 -14.70 16.11 12.86
C ALA A 43 -15.04 17.09 11.71
N GLU A 44 -14.13 17.21 10.74
CA GLU A 44 -14.35 18.02 9.55
C GLU A 44 -15.51 17.47 8.70
N PRO A 45 -16.23 18.33 7.97
CA PRO A 45 -17.31 17.88 7.09
C PRO A 45 -16.84 16.85 6.06
N GLY A 46 -17.43 15.64 6.10
CA GLY A 46 -17.05 14.53 5.21
C GLY A 46 -15.88 13.68 5.70
N GLU A 47 -15.18 14.03 6.75
CA GLU A 47 -14.03 13.27 7.29
C GLU A 47 -14.38 11.82 7.69
N ASN A 48 -15.65 11.56 8.02
CA ASN A 48 -16.15 10.21 8.30
C ASN A 48 -16.29 9.34 7.03
N LEU A 49 -16.11 9.93 5.84
CA LEU A 49 -16.16 9.28 4.53
C LEU A 49 -14.79 9.38 3.84
N PRO A 50 -13.77 8.62 4.29
CA PRO A 50 -12.39 8.84 3.86
C PRO A 50 -12.14 8.58 2.37
N GLY A 51 -13.01 7.87 1.67
CA GLY A 51 -13.01 7.71 0.21
C GLY A 51 -14.03 8.61 -0.50
N GLY A 52 -14.54 9.68 0.14
CA GLY A 52 -15.61 10.49 -0.42
C GLY A 52 -16.90 9.67 -0.63
N THR A 53 -17.61 9.89 -1.73
CA THR A 53 -18.83 9.13 -2.06
C THR A 53 -18.59 7.66 -2.42
N ALA A 54 -17.32 7.27 -2.66
CA ALA A 54 -16.93 5.88 -2.89
C ALA A 54 -16.81 5.06 -1.59
N THR A 55 -16.84 5.70 -0.42
CA THR A 55 -16.64 5.07 0.90
C THR A 55 -17.65 3.95 1.16
N ASN A 56 -17.16 2.79 1.67
CA ASN A 56 -18.01 1.74 2.20
C ASN A 56 -18.59 2.14 3.57
N THR A 57 -19.91 2.30 3.65
CA THR A 57 -20.65 2.63 4.88
C THR A 57 -21.46 1.47 5.44
N ARG A 58 -21.29 0.24 4.91
CA ARG A 58 -22.18 -0.90 5.18
C ARG A 58 -21.53 -2.04 5.96
N ARG A 59 -20.22 -2.23 5.79
CA ARG A 59 -19.49 -3.36 6.37
C ARG A 59 -18.33 -2.85 7.21
N PHE A 60 -18.31 -3.28 8.46
CA PHE A 60 -17.33 -2.90 9.48
C PHE A 60 -16.74 -4.13 10.19
N ASP A 61 -16.84 -5.28 9.53
CA ASP A 61 -16.34 -6.57 9.99
C ASP A 61 -15.16 -7.05 9.13
N ARG A 62 -14.83 -8.32 9.21
CA ARG A 62 -13.76 -8.96 8.41
C ARG A 62 -13.89 -8.80 6.89
N GLU A 63 -15.02 -8.37 6.38
CA GLU A 63 -15.26 -8.10 4.96
C GLU A 63 -15.21 -6.58 4.64
N ALA A 64 -14.75 -5.75 5.57
CA ALA A 64 -14.76 -4.29 5.43
C ALA A 64 -13.95 -3.82 4.22
N PHE A 65 -12.84 -4.49 3.89
CA PHE A 65 -11.96 -4.11 2.78
C PHE A 65 -12.37 -4.70 1.43
N SER A 66 -13.18 -5.76 1.42
CA SER A 66 -13.62 -6.46 0.18
C SER A 66 -14.90 -5.86 -0.44
N GLN A 67 -15.20 -4.58 -0.19
CA GLN A 67 -16.41 -3.94 -0.65
C GLN A 67 -16.15 -3.08 -1.90
N PRO A 68 -17.08 -3.07 -2.88
CA PRO A 68 -17.00 -2.16 -4.03
C PRO A 68 -17.26 -0.71 -3.61
N SER A 69 -16.68 0.23 -4.33
CA SER A 69 -17.00 1.65 -4.22
C SER A 69 -18.51 1.86 -4.22
N GLN A 70 -19.03 2.59 -3.21
CA GLN A 70 -20.48 2.63 -2.95
C GLN A 70 -21.27 3.35 -4.06
N ASN A 71 -20.64 4.29 -4.74
CA ASN A 71 -21.19 5.09 -5.84
C ASN A 71 -21.08 4.43 -7.22
N MET A 72 -20.59 3.18 -7.31
CA MET A 72 -20.52 2.43 -8.58
C MET A 72 -21.93 2.15 -9.15
N SER A 73 -22.03 2.15 -10.48
CA SER A 73 -23.22 1.71 -11.20
C SER A 73 -23.52 0.22 -10.98
N PHE A 74 -24.72 -0.23 -11.32
CA PHE A 74 -25.07 -1.65 -11.24
C PHE A 74 -24.20 -2.52 -12.18
N THR A 75 -23.89 -2.01 -13.37
CA THR A 75 -23.03 -2.72 -14.35
C THR A 75 -21.61 -2.85 -13.83
N ASP A 76 -21.03 -1.75 -13.31
CA ASP A 76 -19.68 -1.74 -12.79
C ASP A 76 -19.51 -2.69 -11.58
N ARG A 77 -20.56 -2.85 -10.76
CA ARG A 77 -20.55 -3.83 -9.67
C ARG A 77 -20.45 -5.27 -10.16
N ALA A 78 -21.08 -5.61 -11.32
CA ALA A 78 -20.93 -6.94 -11.90
C ALA A 78 -19.47 -7.17 -12.35
N ASP A 79 -18.85 -6.18 -12.99
CA ASP A 79 -17.43 -6.24 -13.38
C ASP A 79 -16.50 -6.33 -12.19
N PHE A 80 -16.77 -5.61 -11.10
CA PHE A 80 -16.05 -5.71 -9.85
C PHE A 80 -16.04 -7.15 -9.31
N PHE A 81 -17.19 -7.84 -9.28
CA PHE A 81 -17.25 -9.21 -8.78
C PHE A 81 -16.59 -10.22 -9.73
N ILE A 82 -16.59 -9.97 -11.05
CA ILE A 82 -15.81 -10.77 -12.00
C ILE A 82 -14.31 -10.61 -11.69
N GLY A 83 -13.83 -9.38 -11.49
CA GLY A 83 -12.44 -9.09 -11.10
C GLY A 83 -12.06 -9.74 -9.77
N ASN A 84 -12.94 -9.69 -8.76
CA ASN A 84 -12.76 -10.43 -7.50
C ASN A 84 -12.57 -11.93 -7.73
N GLY A 85 -13.32 -12.50 -8.69
CA GLY A 85 -13.18 -13.91 -9.08
C GLY A 85 -11.78 -14.22 -9.60
N PHE A 86 -11.19 -13.35 -10.43
CA PHE A 86 -9.80 -13.49 -10.91
C PHE A 86 -8.77 -13.25 -9.80
N PHE A 87 -8.95 -12.25 -8.96
CA PHE A 87 -8.07 -11.96 -7.84
C PHE A 87 -7.97 -13.13 -6.83
N LYS A 88 -9.07 -13.87 -6.65
CA LYS A 88 -9.15 -15.04 -5.77
C LYS A 88 -8.79 -16.36 -6.44
N ARG A 89 -8.69 -16.38 -7.77
CA ARG A 89 -8.43 -17.60 -8.52
C ARG A 89 -7.11 -18.22 -8.12
N LEU A 90 -7.16 -19.50 -7.76
CA LEU A 90 -5.95 -20.29 -7.55
C LEU A 90 -5.41 -20.77 -8.91
N TRP A 91 -4.23 -20.33 -9.27
CA TRP A 91 -3.50 -20.83 -10.43
C TRP A 91 -2.93 -22.22 -10.14
N VAL A 92 -2.84 -23.03 -11.17
CA VAL A 92 -2.37 -24.43 -11.10
C VAL A 92 -1.29 -24.67 -12.15
N THR A 93 -0.44 -25.67 -11.89
CA THR A 93 0.63 -26.06 -12.81
C THR A 93 0.09 -26.50 -14.17
N ALA A 94 0.70 -26.04 -15.26
CA ALA A 94 0.43 -26.51 -16.61
C ALA A 94 1.17 -27.84 -16.89
N PRO A 95 0.62 -28.72 -17.80
CA PRO A 95 -0.71 -28.63 -18.37
C PRO A 95 -1.80 -29.14 -17.40
N SER A 96 -2.94 -28.49 -17.38
CA SER A 96 -4.06 -28.86 -16.51
C SER A 96 -5.36 -28.98 -17.31
N SER A 97 -6.32 -29.76 -16.80
CA SER A 97 -7.68 -29.76 -17.35
C SER A 97 -8.43 -28.44 -17.13
N THR A 98 -7.96 -27.62 -16.22
CA THR A 98 -8.48 -26.27 -15.95
C THR A 98 -7.67 -25.25 -16.72
N THR A 99 -7.71 -25.31 -18.06
CA THR A 99 -6.87 -24.51 -18.96
C THR A 99 -7.02 -22.99 -18.78
N SER A 100 -8.11 -22.51 -18.18
CA SER A 100 -8.30 -21.08 -17.87
C SER A 100 -7.64 -20.63 -16.56
N ALA A 101 -6.97 -21.52 -15.84
CA ALA A 101 -6.29 -21.24 -14.57
C ALA A 101 -4.97 -22.01 -14.43
N ASP A 102 -4.48 -22.66 -15.48
CA ASP A 102 -3.14 -23.24 -15.51
C ASP A 102 -2.09 -22.19 -15.92
N GLY A 103 -0.80 -22.59 -15.87
CA GLY A 103 0.29 -21.67 -16.11
C GLY A 103 0.88 -21.06 -14.84
N LEU A 104 0.53 -21.60 -13.64
CA LEU A 104 1.27 -21.22 -12.43
C LEU A 104 2.77 -21.34 -12.71
N GLY A 105 3.50 -20.27 -12.45
CA GLY A 105 4.94 -20.20 -12.71
C GLY A 105 5.71 -21.36 -12.06
N PRO A 106 6.83 -21.76 -12.64
CA PRO A 106 7.63 -22.86 -12.09
C PRO A 106 8.12 -22.58 -10.67
N LEU A 107 8.45 -21.31 -10.42
CA LEU A 107 8.85 -20.75 -9.14
C LEU A 107 7.87 -19.59 -8.80
N TYR A 108 7.44 -19.49 -7.56
CA TYR A 108 6.44 -18.52 -7.13
C TYR A 108 6.42 -18.36 -5.61
N ASN A 109 5.79 -17.27 -5.11
CA ASN A 109 5.53 -17.07 -3.67
C ASN A 109 4.06 -17.33 -3.31
N ALA A 110 3.14 -17.15 -4.24
CA ALA A 110 1.72 -17.37 -3.99
C ALA A 110 1.00 -17.91 -5.25
N ARG A 111 -0.15 -18.56 -5.05
CA ARG A 111 -0.96 -19.10 -6.16
C ARG A 111 -2.18 -18.24 -6.48
N ALA A 112 -2.35 -17.10 -5.83
CA ALA A 112 -3.42 -16.14 -6.05
C ALA A 112 -3.09 -14.84 -5.31
N CYS A 113 -3.54 -13.69 -5.81
CA CYS A 113 -3.36 -12.39 -5.16
C CYS A 113 -3.90 -12.39 -3.71
N GLN A 114 -5.06 -13.03 -3.48
CA GLN A 114 -5.68 -13.10 -2.15
C GLN A 114 -4.91 -13.97 -1.14
N ARG A 115 -3.87 -14.71 -1.54
CA ARG A 115 -3.02 -15.42 -0.59
C ARG A 115 -2.13 -14.47 0.21
N CYS A 116 -1.65 -13.40 -0.42
CA CYS A 116 -0.89 -12.36 0.24
C CYS A 116 -1.81 -11.24 0.77
N HIS A 117 -2.85 -10.87 0.02
CA HIS A 117 -3.84 -9.84 0.38
C HIS A 117 -5.12 -10.50 0.91
N LEU A 118 -5.03 -11.23 2.04
CA LEU A 118 -6.18 -11.92 2.61
C LEU A 118 -7.30 -10.93 2.94
N LYS A 119 -8.50 -11.13 2.36
CA LYS A 119 -9.63 -10.20 2.50
C LYS A 119 -9.30 -8.76 2.05
N ASP A 120 -8.43 -8.63 1.05
CA ASP A 120 -7.94 -7.34 0.52
C ASP A 120 -7.20 -6.48 1.55
N GLY A 121 -6.79 -7.13 2.65
CA GLY A 121 -6.01 -6.54 3.72
C GLY A 121 -4.51 -6.72 3.53
N ARG A 122 -3.78 -6.59 4.62
CA ARG A 122 -2.32 -6.69 4.62
C ARG A 122 -1.82 -8.07 5.05
N GLY A 123 -0.59 -8.39 4.62
CA GLY A 123 0.14 -9.55 5.06
C GLY A 123 0.75 -9.39 6.45
N HIS A 124 1.41 -10.47 6.88
CA HIS A 124 2.17 -10.50 8.13
C HIS A 124 3.49 -11.26 7.93
N PRO A 125 4.52 -10.96 8.76
CA PRO A 125 5.75 -11.75 8.76
C PRO A 125 5.52 -13.10 9.43
N PRO A 126 6.42 -14.09 9.22
CA PRO A 126 6.46 -15.28 10.05
C PRO A 126 6.60 -14.94 11.53
N GLU A 127 5.87 -15.61 12.41
CA GLU A 127 5.96 -15.41 13.86
C GLU A 127 7.22 -16.08 14.44
N ASN A 128 7.68 -17.16 13.81
CA ASN A 128 8.86 -17.92 14.18
C ASN A 128 9.43 -18.67 12.96
N ALA A 129 10.54 -19.40 13.13
CA ALA A 129 11.24 -20.08 12.05
C ALA A 129 10.45 -21.23 11.39
N GLU A 130 9.43 -21.77 12.07
CA GLU A 130 8.58 -22.85 11.58
C GLU A 130 7.33 -22.32 10.84
N ASP A 131 7.00 -21.04 11.01
CA ASP A 131 5.87 -20.41 10.34
C ASP A 131 6.24 -20.08 8.88
N SER A 132 5.41 -20.54 7.95
CA SER A 132 5.57 -20.30 6.52
C SER A 132 4.52 -19.32 6.01
N SER A 133 4.62 -18.05 6.44
CA SER A 133 3.72 -17.01 5.94
C SER A 133 4.01 -16.71 4.47
N VAL A 134 3.03 -16.94 3.61
CA VAL A 134 3.10 -16.59 2.17
C VAL A 134 2.81 -15.11 1.88
N SER A 135 2.50 -14.31 2.89
CA SER A 135 2.17 -12.89 2.73
C SER A 135 3.35 -11.96 2.95
N MET A 136 4.56 -12.51 3.08
CA MET A 136 5.84 -11.82 3.14
C MET A 136 6.84 -12.50 2.22
N PHE A 137 7.68 -11.73 1.55
CA PHE A 137 8.76 -12.22 0.70
C PHE A 137 10.00 -11.31 0.77
N LEU A 138 11.11 -11.80 0.26
CA LEU A 138 12.35 -11.04 0.11
C LEU A 138 12.50 -10.56 -1.33
N ARG A 139 12.52 -9.26 -1.56
CA ARG A 139 13.06 -8.67 -2.79
C ARG A 139 14.57 -8.79 -2.78
N VAL A 140 15.13 -9.14 -3.91
CA VAL A 140 16.57 -9.35 -4.08
C VAL A 140 17.10 -8.45 -5.20
N SER A 141 18.30 -7.92 -5.05
CA SER A 141 18.99 -7.19 -6.12
C SER A 141 20.46 -7.10 -5.81
N ILE A 142 21.24 -6.65 -6.80
CA ILE A 142 22.65 -6.27 -6.64
C ILE A 142 22.84 -4.80 -7.03
N PRO A 143 23.90 -4.15 -6.56
CA PRO A 143 24.31 -2.85 -7.09
C PRO A 143 24.59 -2.91 -8.59
N ALA A 144 24.44 -1.79 -9.30
CA ALA A 144 24.81 -1.70 -10.72
C ALA A 144 26.27 -2.12 -10.94
N GLN A 145 26.50 -3.06 -11.85
CA GLN A 145 27.79 -3.66 -12.13
C GLN A 145 28.56 -2.94 -13.24
N ASN A 146 27.90 -2.05 -13.97
CA ASN A 146 28.46 -1.30 -15.09
C ASN A 146 27.70 0.02 -15.30
N GLU A 147 28.25 0.88 -16.16
CA GLU A 147 27.69 2.20 -16.46
C GLU A 147 26.34 2.15 -17.19
N GLU A 148 26.08 1.11 -17.98
CA GLU A 148 24.80 0.92 -18.66
C GLU A 148 23.67 0.71 -17.64
N GLN A 149 23.86 -0.18 -16.67
CA GLN A 149 22.91 -0.43 -15.59
C GLN A 149 22.73 0.81 -14.69
N ALA A 150 23.85 1.46 -14.34
CA ALA A 150 23.81 2.69 -13.53
C ALA A 150 23.08 3.81 -14.29
N GLY A 151 23.29 3.93 -15.61
CA GLY A 151 22.58 4.85 -16.49
C GLY A 151 21.09 4.57 -16.54
N ALA A 152 20.70 3.32 -16.74
CA ALA A 152 19.28 2.92 -16.79
C ALA A 152 18.53 3.24 -15.48
N ILE A 153 19.20 3.11 -14.32
CA ILE A 153 18.64 3.53 -13.02
C ILE A 153 18.50 5.05 -12.97
N ARG A 154 19.52 5.82 -13.33
CA ARG A 154 19.47 7.30 -13.35
C ARG A 154 18.40 7.85 -14.29
N ASP A 155 18.23 7.18 -15.45
CA ASP A 155 17.23 7.54 -16.45
C ASP A 155 15.83 7.01 -16.12
N HIS A 156 15.64 6.44 -14.92
CA HIS A 156 14.38 5.89 -14.41
C HIS A 156 13.80 4.72 -15.22
N LEU A 157 14.60 4.05 -16.05
CA LEU A 157 14.15 2.94 -16.90
C LEU A 157 14.02 1.62 -16.16
N ILE A 158 14.84 1.42 -15.12
CA ILE A 158 14.79 0.27 -14.21
C ILE A 158 14.87 0.73 -12.74
N ASN A 159 14.29 -0.05 -11.86
CA ASN A 159 14.38 0.19 -10.41
C ASN A 159 15.63 -0.43 -9.79
N VAL A 160 16.03 -1.61 -10.25
CA VAL A 160 17.10 -2.41 -9.66
C VAL A 160 17.80 -3.23 -10.74
N VAL A 161 18.99 -3.73 -10.42
CA VAL A 161 19.62 -4.84 -11.14
C VAL A 161 19.26 -6.12 -10.40
N PRO A 162 18.50 -7.06 -11.00
CA PRO A 162 18.17 -8.33 -10.38
C PRO A 162 19.43 -9.12 -9.99
N GLU A 163 19.34 -9.95 -8.98
CA GLU A 163 20.40 -10.90 -8.62
C GLU A 163 20.54 -11.96 -9.75
N PRO A 164 21.74 -12.27 -10.25
CA PRO A 164 21.92 -13.08 -11.46
C PRO A 164 21.34 -14.49 -11.38
N THR A 165 21.31 -15.10 -10.18
CA THR A 165 20.85 -16.47 -9.97
C THR A 165 19.38 -16.54 -9.57
N TYR A 166 18.91 -15.59 -8.75
CA TYR A 166 17.62 -15.61 -8.06
C TYR A 166 16.65 -14.50 -8.53
N GLY A 167 17.01 -13.71 -9.53
CA GLY A 167 16.13 -12.68 -10.07
C GLY A 167 15.87 -11.51 -9.12
N GLY A 168 14.65 -10.96 -9.18
CA GLY A 168 14.24 -9.79 -8.41
C GLY A 168 13.62 -10.10 -7.05
N GLN A 169 13.30 -11.38 -6.79
CA GLN A 169 12.59 -11.84 -5.60
C GLN A 169 12.91 -13.31 -5.32
N LEU A 170 13.14 -13.66 -4.05
CA LEU A 170 13.34 -15.06 -3.66
C LEU A 170 12.02 -15.83 -3.74
N GLN A 171 11.93 -16.84 -4.62
CA GLN A 171 10.77 -17.67 -4.84
C GLN A 171 10.85 -18.91 -3.93
N ASP A 172 10.08 -18.93 -2.86
CA ASP A 172 10.16 -19.94 -1.80
C ASP A 172 9.26 -21.17 -2.05
N ILE A 173 8.51 -21.17 -3.16
CA ILE A 173 7.64 -22.29 -3.57
C ILE A 173 7.92 -22.63 -5.04
N ALA A 174 7.80 -23.91 -5.38
CA ALA A 174 7.95 -24.42 -6.75
C ALA A 174 6.82 -25.38 -7.13
N ILE A 175 6.59 -25.54 -8.44
CA ILE A 175 5.69 -26.59 -8.94
C ILE A 175 6.29 -27.98 -8.72
N PRO A 176 5.48 -29.05 -8.73
CA PRO A 176 5.98 -30.43 -8.56
C PRO A 176 7.09 -30.78 -9.55
N GLY A 177 8.19 -31.30 -9.03
CA GLY A 177 9.37 -31.70 -9.82
C GLY A 177 10.46 -30.64 -9.93
N HIS A 178 10.22 -29.44 -9.39
CA HIS A 178 11.21 -28.35 -9.32
C HIS A 178 11.57 -28.07 -7.85
N ALA A 179 12.79 -27.60 -7.61
CA ALA A 179 13.18 -27.10 -6.31
C ALA A 179 12.79 -25.63 -6.17
N PRO A 180 12.26 -25.16 -5.02
CA PRO A 180 12.16 -23.74 -4.75
C PRO A 180 13.55 -23.11 -4.69
N GLU A 181 13.63 -21.80 -4.84
CA GLU A 181 14.93 -21.10 -4.83
C GLU A 181 15.64 -21.17 -3.48
N GLY A 182 14.89 -21.09 -2.41
CA GLY A 182 15.40 -21.12 -1.07
C GLY A 182 14.30 -20.84 -0.05
N ARG A 183 14.69 -20.50 1.16
CA ARG A 183 13.77 -20.14 2.25
C ARG A 183 14.23 -18.85 2.91
N MET A 184 13.29 -17.94 3.13
CA MET A 184 13.54 -16.77 3.98
C MET A 184 13.78 -17.23 5.43
N THR A 185 14.76 -16.63 6.09
CA THR A 185 14.98 -16.76 7.53
C THR A 185 14.74 -15.42 8.21
N ILE A 186 14.20 -15.46 9.41
CA ILE A 186 13.98 -14.29 10.25
C ILE A 186 14.38 -14.60 11.70
N ALA A 187 15.05 -13.65 12.33
CA ALA A 187 15.31 -13.66 13.76
C ALA A 187 14.94 -12.30 14.36
N TYR A 188 14.54 -12.28 15.61
CA TYR A 188 14.13 -11.05 16.30
C TYR A 188 14.98 -10.84 17.54
N GLU A 189 15.40 -9.59 17.75
CA GLU A 189 16.01 -9.12 18.98
C GLU A 189 15.10 -8.08 19.62
N ASP A 190 14.97 -8.14 20.95
CA ASP A 190 14.17 -7.17 21.69
C ASP A 190 14.95 -5.86 21.88
N VAL A 191 14.27 -4.73 21.64
CA VAL A 191 14.78 -3.37 21.84
C VAL A 191 13.85 -2.63 22.79
N GLU A 192 14.36 -2.27 23.99
CA GLU A 192 13.58 -1.50 24.94
C GLU A 192 13.60 0.00 24.61
N VAL A 193 12.43 0.63 24.65
CA VAL A 193 12.24 2.08 24.49
C VAL A 193 11.47 2.60 25.69
N ALA A 194 12.10 3.48 26.47
CA ALA A 194 11.46 4.10 27.63
C ALA A 194 10.68 5.35 27.21
N PHE A 195 9.47 5.52 27.73
CA PHE A 195 8.73 6.77 27.72
C PHE A 195 9.23 7.71 28.85
N GLU A 196 8.93 9.00 28.76
CA GLU A 196 9.36 9.96 29.79
C GLU A 196 8.69 9.73 31.17
N ASP A 197 7.50 9.12 31.21
CA ASP A 197 6.82 8.72 32.44
C ASP A 197 7.37 7.43 33.08
N GLY A 198 8.39 6.80 32.44
CA GLY A 198 9.06 5.59 32.93
C GLY A 198 8.40 4.28 32.48
N GLU A 199 7.31 4.32 31.70
CA GLU A 199 6.80 3.13 31.02
C GLU A 199 7.82 2.63 29.98
N ILE A 200 7.92 1.33 29.77
CA ILE A 200 8.83 0.72 28.78
C ILE A 200 8.02 -0.03 27.73
N ALA A 201 8.27 0.28 26.46
CA ALA A 201 7.82 -0.54 25.34
C ALA A 201 8.98 -1.43 24.88
N THR A 202 8.68 -2.69 24.57
CA THR A 202 9.64 -3.62 23.97
C THR A 202 9.33 -3.76 22.51
N LEU A 203 10.20 -3.27 21.63
CA LEU A 203 10.14 -3.44 20.19
C LEU A 203 10.87 -4.72 19.80
N ARG A 204 10.58 -5.26 18.62
CA ARG A 204 11.37 -6.36 18.05
C ARG A 204 12.10 -5.91 16.80
N SER A 205 13.42 -6.04 16.80
CA SER A 205 14.30 -5.74 15.66
C SER A 205 14.52 -7.01 14.85
N PRO A 206 14.03 -7.10 13.59
CA PRO A 206 14.23 -8.27 12.76
C PRO A 206 15.61 -8.26 12.09
N SER A 207 16.17 -9.45 11.89
CA SER A 207 17.25 -9.72 10.94
C SER A 207 16.77 -10.78 9.94
N TYR A 208 17.12 -10.59 8.67
CA TYR A 208 16.64 -11.41 7.56
C TYR A 208 17.80 -12.07 6.84
N GLY A 209 17.54 -13.25 6.30
CA GLY A 209 18.48 -13.99 5.47
C GLY A 209 17.75 -14.95 4.54
N ALA A 210 18.53 -15.69 3.75
CA ALA A 210 18.06 -16.80 2.94
C ALA A 210 18.89 -18.04 3.20
N THR A 211 18.25 -19.21 3.20
CA THR A 211 18.89 -20.53 3.40
C THR A 211 18.32 -21.54 2.42
N ASP A 212 18.91 -22.74 2.39
CA ASP A 212 18.50 -23.83 1.52
C ASP A 212 18.48 -23.46 0.03
N LEU A 213 19.43 -22.59 -0.39
CA LEU A 213 19.55 -22.10 -1.76
C LEU A 213 19.80 -23.25 -2.74
N ALA A 214 18.88 -23.49 -3.68
CA ALA A 214 18.88 -24.67 -4.55
C ALA A 214 19.69 -24.49 -5.85
N TYR A 215 20.03 -23.25 -6.23
CA TYR A 215 20.65 -22.93 -7.52
C TYR A 215 22.07 -22.35 -7.38
N GLY A 216 22.68 -22.52 -6.20
CA GLY A 216 24.02 -22.02 -5.87
C GLY A 216 23.99 -20.82 -4.91
N ASP A 217 25.18 -20.28 -4.63
CA ASP A 217 25.29 -19.13 -3.72
C ASP A 217 24.73 -17.87 -4.41
N MET A 218 24.12 -16.99 -3.63
CA MET A 218 23.78 -15.64 -4.09
C MET A 218 25.05 -14.83 -4.37
N HIS A 219 24.92 -13.84 -5.24
CA HIS A 219 25.99 -12.88 -5.49
C HIS A 219 26.44 -12.27 -4.15
N PRO A 220 27.76 -12.08 -3.92
CA PRO A 220 28.27 -11.57 -2.62
C PRO A 220 27.74 -10.17 -2.26
N ASP A 221 27.36 -9.37 -3.25
CA ASP A 221 26.77 -8.05 -3.05
C ASP A 221 25.22 -8.08 -3.09
N ALA A 222 24.59 -9.25 -2.91
CA ALA A 222 23.14 -9.36 -2.88
C ALA A 222 22.55 -8.57 -1.71
N LEU A 223 21.54 -7.76 -2.01
CA LEU A 223 20.79 -6.96 -1.06
C LEU A 223 19.38 -7.54 -0.91
N LEU A 224 18.95 -7.72 0.33
CA LEU A 224 17.65 -8.28 0.68
C LEU A 224 16.72 -7.20 1.22
N SER A 225 15.47 -7.19 0.78
CA SER A 225 14.44 -6.27 1.29
C SER A 225 13.16 -7.04 1.61
N PRO A 226 12.84 -7.21 2.89
CA PRO A 226 11.62 -7.89 3.33
C PRO A 226 10.40 -7.02 3.09
N ARG A 227 9.34 -7.58 2.53
CA ARG A 227 8.09 -6.86 2.21
C ARG A 227 6.87 -7.70 2.56
N ILE A 228 5.96 -7.16 3.38
CA ILE A 228 4.61 -7.70 3.53
C ILE A 228 3.68 -7.08 2.49
N ALA A 229 2.63 -7.80 2.14
CA ALA A 229 1.59 -7.29 1.26
C ALA A 229 0.87 -6.08 1.91
N PRO A 230 0.73 -4.92 1.25
CA PRO A 230 -0.03 -3.78 1.77
C PRO A 230 -1.54 -4.01 1.60
N PRO A 231 -2.42 -3.27 2.33
CA PRO A 231 -3.86 -3.32 2.10
C PRO A 231 -4.22 -2.75 0.73
N MET A 232 -5.32 -3.26 0.14
CA MET A 232 -5.74 -2.98 -1.24
C MET A 232 -6.79 -1.87 -1.37
N ILE A 233 -7.31 -1.34 -0.25
CA ILE A 233 -8.40 -0.36 -0.26
C ILE A 233 -7.96 1.01 -0.83
N GLY A 234 -8.83 1.64 -1.60
CA GLY A 234 -8.67 3.01 -2.06
C GLY A 234 -7.57 3.24 -3.11
N LEU A 235 -6.97 2.19 -3.69
CA LEU A 235 -5.83 2.34 -4.60
C LEU A 235 -6.16 3.20 -5.83
N GLY A 236 -7.34 3.04 -6.41
CA GLY A 236 -7.76 3.88 -7.54
C GLY A 236 -8.00 5.35 -7.14
N LEU A 237 -8.36 5.63 -5.89
CA LEU A 237 -8.45 7.00 -5.37
C LEU A 237 -7.05 7.61 -5.22
N LEU A 238 -6.04 6.85 -4.76
CA LEU A 238 -4.65 7.30 -4.69
C LEU A 238 -4.08 7.56 -6.09
N GLU A 239 -4.38 6.69 -7.07
CA GLU A 239 -3.96 6.89 -8.46
C GLU A 239 -4.58 8.16 -9.07
N ALA A 240 -5.78 8.51 -8.64
CA ALA A 240 -6.52 9.67 -9.13
C ALA A 240 -6.09 11.01 -8.49
N ILE A 241 -5.21 11.04 -7.47
CA ILE A 241 -4.65 12.28 -6.96
C ILE A 241 -3.82 12.94 -8.07
N SER A 242 -3.90 14.28 -8.18
CA SER A 242 -3.12 15.03 -9.17
C SER A 242 -1.61 14.89 -8.92
N GLU A 243 -0.83 14.70 -9.98
CA GLU A 243 0.63 14.72 -9.91
C GLU A 243 1.14 16.07 -9.40
N GLU A 244 0.51 17.16 -9.83
CA GLU A 244 0.84 18.52 -9.40
C GLU A 244 0.68 18.68 -7.87
N ASP A 245 -0.40 18.14 -7.28
CA ASP A 245 -0.62 18.21 -5.83
C ASP A 245 0.46 17.45 -5.05
N LEU A 246 0.89 16.28 -5.55
CA LEU A 246 1.93 15.48 -4.92
C LEU A 246 3.31 16.14 -5.04
N LEU A 247 3.62 16.69 -6.21
CA LEU A 247 4.90 17.41 -6.42
C LEU A 247 4.98 18.72 -5.66
N ALA A 248 3.85 19.39 -5.42
CA ALA A 248 3.80 20.60 -4.60
C ALA A 248 4.11 20.35 -3.12
N ALA A 249 3.93 19.11 -2.64
CA ALA A 249 4.27 18.70 -1.27
C ALA A 249 5.73 18.25 -1.12
N ALA A 250 6.44 17.99 -2.24
CA ALA A 250 7.83 17.53 -2.19
C ALA A 250 8.79 18.70 -1.87
N ASP A 251 9.74 18.45 -0.98
CA ASP A 251 10.82 19.38 -0.61
C ASP A 251 12.17 18.65 -0.48
N PRO A 252 12.70 18.06 -1.58
CA PRO A 252 13.85 17.18 -1.52
C PRO A 252 15.12 17.84 -0.98
N ASP A 253 15.19 19.15 -0.99
CA ASP A 253 16.33 19.96 -0.51
C ASP A 253 16.11 20.51 0.91
N ASP A 254 14.98 20.17 1.56
CA ASP A 254 14.57 20.74 2.87
C ASP A 254 14.69 22.27 2.88
N ALA A 255 14.12 22.91 1.85
CA ALA A 255 14.26 24.36 1.65
C ALA A 255 13.53 25.19 2.73
N ASN A 256 12.52 24.60 3.38
CA ASN A 256 11.81 25.22 4.49
C ASN A 256 12.56 25.05 5.83
N GLY A 257 13.53 24.11 5.91
CA GLY A 257 14.41 23.89 7.07
C GLY A 257 13.73 23.20 8.24
N ASP A 258 12.66 22.40 8.00
CA ASP A 258 11.94 21.67 9.06
C ASP A 258 12.50 20.25 9.30
N GLY A 259 13.45 19.82 8.50
CA GLY A 259 14.10 18.51 8.57
C GLY A 259 13.32 17.39 7.91
N ILE A 260 12.32 17.71 7.06
CA ILE A 260 11.47 16.75 6.35
C ILE A 260 11.56 17.04 4.85
N SER A 261 12.22 16.15 4.10
CA SER A 261 12.47 16.37 2.68
C SER A 261 11.26 16.03 1.80
N GLY A 262 10.67 14.85 1.97
CA GLY A 262 9.59 14.40 1.09
C GLY A 262 10.01 14.31 -0.37
N THR A 263 10.57 13.17 -0.80
CA THR A 263 11.14 13.02 -2.15
C THR A 263 10.16 12.32 -3.09
N ALA A 264 9.87 12.96 -4.23
CA ALA A 264 9.13 12.34 -5.32
C ALA A 264 10.05 11.36 -6.09
N LYS A 265 9.52 10.20 -6.50
CA LYS A 265 10.23 9.24 -7.32
C LYS A 265 9.60 9.12 -8.69
N PHE A 266 10.43 9.08 -9.73
CA PHE A 266 10.00 8.82 -11.10
C PHE A 266 10.45 7.43 -11.55
N ILE A 267 9.65 6.78 -12.40
CA ILE A 267 9.91 5.43 -12.91
C ILE A 267 9.23 5.22 -14.27
N TRP A 268 9.81 4.37 -15.09
CA TRP A 268 9.21 3.93 -16.35
C TRP A 268 7.89 3.18 -16.12
N SER A 269 6.81 3.71 -16.64
CA SER A 269 5.52 3.01 -16.71
C SER A 269 5.46 2.16 -17.96
N ARG A 270 5.32 0.85 -17.83
CA ARG A 270 5.12 -0.08 -18.94
C ARG A 270 3.75 0.13 -19.61
N THR A 271 2.74 0.47 -18.82
CA THR A 271 1.40 0.78 -19.31
C THR A 271 1.39 2.00 -20.22
N ASN A 272 2.17 3.04 -19.90
CA ASN A 272 2.15 4.33 -20.60
C ASN A 272 3.39 4.57 -21.47
N GLU A 273 4.37 3.66 -21.48
CA GLU A 273 5.62 3.73 -22.24
C GLU A 273 6.36 5.07 -22.06
N ARG A 274 6.38 5.58 -20.83
CA ARG A 274 7.08 6.82 -20.45
C ARG A 274 7.44 6.84 -18.96
N VAL A 275 8.37 7.71 -18.61
CA VAL A 275 8.69 8.00 -17.21
C VAL A 275 7.54 8.80 -16.58
N MET A 276 7.07 8.34 -15.40
CA MET A 276 5.96 8.91 -14.64
C MET A 276 6.28 8.93 -13.15
N LEU A 277 5.50 9.70 -12.39
CA LEU A 277 5.58 9.72 -10.93
C LEU A 277 5.16 8.36 -10.36
N GLY A 278 6.04 7.76 -9.54
CA GLY A 278 5.76 6.52 -8.81
C GLY A 278 4.72 6.75 -7.71
N ARG A 279 3.81 5.78 -7.53
CA ARG A 279 2.71 5.86 -6.55
C ARG A 279 2.57 4.60 -5.71
N PHE A 280 2.91 3.43 -6.28
CA PHE A 280 2.67 2.12 -5.69
C PHE A 280 3.97 1.42 -5.31
N GLY A 281 3.83 0.38 -4.46
CA GLY A 281 4.95 -0.29 -3.82
C GLY A 281 5.48 0.49 -2.59
N TRP A 282 6.26 -0.18 -1.75
CA TRP A 282 6.82 0.39 -0.52
C TRP A 282 7.88 1.48 -0.76
N LYS A 283 8.49 1.49 -1.96
CA LYS A 283 9.48 2.51 -2.40
C LYS A 283 9.08 3.16 -3.74
N LEU A 284 7.77 3.31 -3.99
CA LEU A 284 7.24 3.96 -5.19
C LEU A 284 7.77 3.34 -6.50
N GLY A 285 7.84 1.99 -6.55
CA GLY A 285 8.40 1.25 -7.68
C GLY A 285 7.51 1.20 -8.92
N ASN A 286 6.23 1.56 -8.82
CA ASN A 286 5.26 1.53 -9.91
C ASN A 286 4.46 2.82 -10.00
N ALA A 287 4.24 3.29 -11.23
CA ALA A 287 3.54 4.53 -11.51
C ALA A 287 2.01 4.34 -11.50
N THR A 288 1.53 3.21 -12.03
CA THR A 288 0.11 2.90 -12.16
C THR A 288 -0.27 1.61 -11.44
N LEU A 289 -1.55 1.46 -11.16
CA LEU A 289 -2.09 0.22 -10.60
C LEU A 289 -2.01 -0.94 -11.60
N ALA A 290 -2.04 -0.64 -12.91
CA ALA A 290 -1.83 -1.63 -13.95
C ALA A 290 -0.37 -2.14 -13.95
N ASP A 291 0.63 -1.25 -13.84
CA ASP A 291 2.04 -1.65 -13.70
C ASP A 291 2.23 -2.52 -12.45
N GLN A 292 1.74 -2.07 -11.29
CA GLN A 292 1.87 -2.79 -10.01
C GLN A 292 1.22 -4.18 -10.03
N SER A 293 -0.01 -4.28 -10.55
CA SER A 293 -0.72 -5.56 -10.58
C SER A 293 -0.14 -6.53 -11.59
N SER A 294 0.39 -6.03 -12.71
CA SER A 294 1.05 -6.86 -13.72
C SER A 294 2.41 -7.37 -13.26
N GLU A 295 3.19 -6.52 -12.57
CA GLU A 295 4.45 -6.94 -11.95
C GLU A 295 4.21 -8.01 -10.88
N ALA A 296 3.22 -7.80 -9.99
CA ALA A 296 2.87 -8.79 -8.97
C ALA A 296 2.36 -10.11 -9.56
N MET A 297 1.59 -10.04 -10.67
CA MET A 297 1.13 -11.25 -11.36
C MET A 297 2.29 -12.07 -11.92
N ALA A 298 3.28 -11.41 -12.52
CA ALA A 298 4.47 -12.07 -13.07
C ALA A 298 5.46 -12.50 -11.97
N GLY A 299 5.77 -11.62 -11.03
CA GLY A 299 6.79 -11.87 -10.01
C GLY A 299 6.33 -12.78 -8.88
N ASP A 300 5.12 -12.57 -8.32
CA ASP A 300 4.66 -13.30 -7.13
C ASP A 300 4.00 -14.66 -7.48
N ILE A 301 3.41 -14.78 -8.70
CA ILE A 301 2.63 -15.96 -9.14
C ILE A 301 3.30 -16.65 -10.34
N GLY A 302 4.17 -15.92 -11.06
CA GLY A 302 4.85 -16.42 -12.25
C GLY A 302 3.92 -16.50 -13.48
N ILE A 303 2.91 -15.64 -13.60
CA ILE A 303 1.91 -15.64 -14.67
C ILE A 303 2.24 -14.56 -15.71
N ALA A 304 2.46 -14.99 -16.95
CA ALA A 304 2.68 -14.10 -18.08
C ALA A 304 1.42 -13.27 -18.41
N ASN A 305 1.64 -11.99 -18.65
CA ASN A 305 0.60 -11.01 -18.93
C ASN A 305 1.07 -9.97 -19.96
N PRO A 306 0.23 -9.06 -20.48
CA PRO A 306 0.62 -8.15 -21.57
C PRO A 306 1.83 -7.25 -21.27
N LEU A 307 2.05 -6.87 -20.00
CA LEU A 307 3.20 -6.03 -19.62
C LEU A 307 4.45 -6.84 -19.26
N PHE A 308 4.27 -8.12 -18.94
CA PHE A 308 5.32 -9.09 -18.60
C PHE A 308 5.04 -10.40 -19.37
N PRO A 309 5.41 -10.49 -20.65
CA PRO A 309 5.00 -11.59 -21.53
C PRO A 309 5.81 -12.88 -21.38
N ASP A 310 6.84 -12.88 -20.54
CA ASP A 310 7.70 -14.06 -20.33
C ASP A 310 6.93 -15.15 -19.59
N LEU A 311 6.78 -16.32 -20.25
CA LEU A 311 6.03 -17.47 -19.75
C LEU A 311 6.72 -18.22 -18.61
N GLN A 312 8.00 -17.94 -18.37
CA GLN A 312 8.81 -18.53 -17.31
C GLN A 312 8.93 -17.63 -16.07
N GLY A 313 8.20 -16.49 -16.06
CA GLY A 313 8.23 -15.55 -14.93
C GLY A 313 9.63 -14.97 -14.69
N ASP A 314 10.11 -15.05 -13.44
CA ASP A 314 11.43 -14.53 -13.01
C ASP A 314 12.57 -15.56 -13.10
N CYS A 315 12.37 -16.67 -13.84
CA CYS A 315 13.42 -17.70 -14.04
C CYS A 315 14.67 -17.11 -14.69
N THR A 316 15.84 -17.38 -14.11
CA THR A 316 17.12 -16.89 -14.61
C THR A 316 17.85 -17.93 -15.48
N ALA A 317 18.91 -17.52 -16.17
CA ALA A 317 19.77 -18.41 -16.95
C ALA A 317 20.44 -19.53 -16.11
N HIS A 318 20.50 -19.39 -14.80
CA HIS A 318 21.03 -20.40 -13.86
C HIS A 318 20.00 -21.46 -13.48
N GLN A 319 18.74 -21.29 -13.87
CA GLN A 319 17.60 -22.12 -13.50
C GLN A 319 17.02 -22.87 -14.71
N GLN A 320 17.83 -23.66 -15.41
CA GLN A 320 17.45 -24.32 -16.66
C GLN A 320 16.17 -25.15 -16.55
N SER A 321 15.95 -25.87 -15.44
CA SER A 321 14.73 -26.63 -15.25
C SER A 321 13.49 -25.73 -15.15
N CYS A 322 13.63 -24.50 -14.63
CA CYS A 322 12.60 -23.48 -14.58
C CYS A 322 12.27 -22.99 -16.01
N LEU A 323 13.28 -22.66 -16.78
CA LEU A 323 13.13 -22.23 -18.19
C LEU A 323 12.50 -23.27 -19.10
N ASP A 324 12.69 -24.56 -18.80
CA ASP A 324 12.15 -25.69 -19.59
C ASP A 324 10.74 -26.13 -19.13
N ALA A 325 10.18 -25.48 -18.12
CA ALA A 325 8.88 -25.84 -17.58
C ALA A 325 7.73 -25.51 -18.54
N PRO A 326 6.65 -26.31 -18.55
CA PRO A 326 5.52 -26.07 -19.45
C PRO A 326 4.72 -24.82 -19.06
N ALA A 327 4.32 -24.02 -20.05
CA ALA A 327 3.46 -22.86 -19.90
C ALA A 327 1.98 -23.19 -20.09
N GLY A 328 1.11 -22.42 -19.46
CA GLY A 328 -0.36 -22.55 -19.51
C GLY A 328 -1.02 -21.65 -20.55
N ILE A 329 -0.58 -21.74 -21.79
CA ILE A 329 -1.10 -20.92 -22.89
C ILE A 329 -2.39 -21.47 -23.50
N GLY A 330 -3.21 -20.60 -24.09
CA GLY A 330 -4.41 -20.96 -24.87
C GLY A 330 -5.70 -21.11 -24.05
N GLY A 331 -5.68 -21.06 -22.73
CA GLY A 331 -6.85 -21.20 -21.87
C GLY A 331 -7.90 -20.10 -22.05
N PHE A 332 -7.47 -18.92 -22.50
CA PHE A 332 -8.32 -17.77 -22.84
C PHE A 332 -8.27 -17.45 -24.36
N GLY A 333 -7.69 -18.33 -25.17
CA GLY A 333 -7.61 -18.16 -26.63
C GLY A 333 -6.50 -17.22 -27.09
N GLY A 334 -5.33 -17.20 -26.41
CA GLY A 334 -4.18 -16.37 -26.74
C GLY A 334 -2.85 -17.02 -26.36
N ASP A 335 -1.78 -16.26 -26.52
CA ASP A 335 -0.39 -16.68 -26.28
C ASP A 335 0.08 -16.33 -24.84
N LEU A 336 -0.80 -15.75 -24.01
CA LEU A 336 -0.53 -15.38 -22.62
C LEU A 336 -1.43 -16.15 -21.67
N GLU A 337 -0.93 -16.41 -20.47
CA GLU A 337 -1.66 -17.09 -19.40
C GLU A 337 -2.77 -16.22 -18.81
N ALA A 338 -2.46 -14.90 -18.60
CA ALA A 338 -3.43 -13.89 -18.23
C ALA A 338 -3.49 -12.77 -19.30
N PRO A 339 -4.33 -12.90 -20.34
CA PRO A 339 -4.47 -11.87 -21.36
C PRO A 339 -5.11 -10.58 -20.82
N ALA A 340 -5.12 -9.50 -21.62
CA ALA A 340 -5.69 -8.21 -21.25
C ALA A 340 -7.12 -8.31 -20.67
N SER A 341 -7.95 -9.20 -21.24
CA SER A 341 -9.33 -9.41 -20.73
C SER A 341 -9.42 -9.90 -19.29
N VAL A 342 -8.39 -10.57 -18.78
CA VAL A 342 -8.26 -10.98 -17.38
C VAL A 342 -7.66 -9.85 -16.55
N MET A 343 -6.56 -9.25 -17.04
CA MET A 343 -5.85 -8.19 -16.33
C MET A 343 -6.71 -6.94 -16.13
N ASP A 344 -7.49 -6.53 -17.13
CA ASP A 344 -8.41 -5.40 -17.03
C ASP A 344 -9.45 -5.59 -15.91
N LYS A 345 -9.92 -6.82 -15.68
CA LYS A 345 -10.84 -7.11 -14.57
C LYS A 345 -10.16 -7.09 -13.21
N ILE A 346 -8.90 -7.52 -13.13
CA ILE A 346 -8.10 -7.42 -11.90
C ILE A 346 -7.82 -5.94 -11.59
N PHE A 347 -7.44 -5.14 -12.58
CA PHE A 347 -7.22 -3.69 -12.41
C PHE A 347 -8.49 -2.99 -11.97
N PHE A 348 -9.60 -3.27 -12.63
CA PHE A 348 -10.89 -2.70 -12.26
C PHE A 348 -11.30 -3.04 -10.83
N TYR A 349 -11.12 -4.30 -10.42
CA TYR A 349 -11.35 -4.74 -9.03
C TYR A 349 -10.48 -3.96 -8.06
N SER A 350 -9.17 -3.96 -8.27
CA SER A 350 -8.18 -3.34 -7.37
C SER A 350 -8.38 -1.83 -7.26
N ALA A 351 -8.73 -1.15 -8.35
CA ALA A 351 -9.00 0.29 -8.36
C ALA A 351 -10.27 0.67 -7.58
N ASN A 352 -11.25 -0.23 -7.51
CA ASN A 352 -12.57 0.06 -6.98
C ASN A 352 -12.87 -0.57 -5.61
N LEU A 353 -11.85 -1.09 -4.91
CA LEU A 353 -11.98 -1.48 -3.51
C LEU A 353 -12.19 -0.25 -2.63
N ALA A 354 -13.35 -0.19 -1.99
CA ALA A 354 -13.76 0.96 -1.20
C ALA A 354 -13.00 1.06 0.12
N VAL A 355 -12.68 2.29 0.51
CA VAL A 355 -12.23 2.58 1.87
C VAL A 355 -13.42 2.48 2.83
N PRO A 356 -13.33 1.79 3.99
CA PRO A 356 -14.39 1.77 4.98
C PRO A 356 -14.59 3.14 5.63
N ALA A 357 -15.83 3.45 6.01
CA ALA A 357 -16.15 4.68 6.73
C ALA A 357 -15.42 4.70 8.08
N ARG A 358 -14.95 5.87 8.46
CA ARG A 358 -14.30 6.12 9.73
C ARG A 358 -15.27 5.95 10.89
N ARG A 359 -14.81 5.33 11.96
CA ARG A 359 -15.62 5.11 13.18
C ARG A 359 -15.42 6.23 14.18
N THR A 360 -16.46 6.57 14.92
CA THR A 360 -16.40 7.46 16.11
C THR A 360 -15.65 8.79 15.90
N ALA A 361 -15.67 9.36 14.70
CA ALA A 361 -14.88 10.56 14.34
C ALA A 361 -15.13 11.79 15.25
N ASN A 362 -16.30 11.86 15.91
CA ASN A 362 -16.66 12.93 16.86
C ASN A 362 -16.54 12.50 18.33
N ASP A 363 -15.95 11.35 18.64
CA ASP A 363 -15.64 10.98 20.01
C ASP A 363 -14.56 11.92 20.60
N ALA A 364 -14.70 12.30 21.86
CA ALA A 364 -13.81 13.28 22.48
C ALA A 364 -12.34 12.80 22.53
N ASN A 365 -12.10 11.50 22.77
CA ASN A 365 -10.75 10.94 22.77
C ASN A 365 -10.18 10.88 21.35
N VAL A 366 -11.01 10.58 20.34
CA VAL A 366 -10.61 10.59 18.93
C VAL A 366 -10.22 12.00 18.50
N LEU A 367 -11.01 13.02 18.87
CA LEU A 367 -10.70 14.43 18.56
C LEU A 367 -9.44 14.90 19.29
N ARG A 368 -9.26 14.53 20.56
CA ARG A 368 -8.01 14.80 21.30
C ARG A 368 -6.82 14.12 20.65
N GLY A 369 -6.94 12.86 20.24
CA GLY A 369 -5.89 12.12 19.56
C GLY A 369 -5.54 12.74 18.20
N LYS A 370 -6.53 13.24 17.44
CA LYS A 370 -6.31 14.01 16.20
C LYS A 370 -5.51 15.27 16.47
N GLU A 371 -5.89 16.07 17.49
CA GLU A 371 -5.15 17.28 17.89
C GLU A 371 -3.68 16.94 18.20
N LEU A 372 -3.44 15.86 18.96
CA LEU A 372 -2.09 15.41 19.33
C LEU A 372 -1.28 14.95 18.12
N PHE A 373 -1.90 14.24 17.18
CA PHE A 373 -1.27 13.80 15.92
C PHE A 373 -0.81 14.99 15.09
N TYR A 374 -1.62 16.06 15.01
CA TYR A 374 -1.22 17.30 14.34
C TYR A 374 -0.14 18.06 15.13
N ALA A 375 -0.27 18.15 16.45
CA ALA A 375 0.71 18.82 17.32
C ALA A 375 2.09 18.13 17.31
N ALA A 376 2.12 16.79 17.15
CA ALA A 376 3.35 16.01 17.01
C ALA A 376 3.94 16.08 15.58
N ASN A 377 3.40 16.90 14.69
CA ASN A 377 3.85 17.08 13.30
C ASN A 377 3.79 15.82 12.42
N CYS A 378 2.94 14.82 12.76
CA CYS A 378 2.77 13.62 11.96
C CYS A 378 2.17 13.92 10.57
N THR A 379 1.44 15.03 10.46
CA THR A 379 0.78 15.48 9.22
C THR A 379 1.74 16.02 8.17
N SER A 380 3.00 16.24 8.47
CA SER A 380 4.01 16.67 7.49
C SER A 380 4.31 15.59 6.45
N CYS A 381 4.19 14.29 6.83
CA CYS A 381 4.25 13.16 5.91
C CYS A 381 2.85 12.55 5.70
N HIS A 382 2.09 12.36 6.79
CA HIS A 382 0.72 11.84 6.73
C HIS A 382 -0.28 12.95 6.41
N THR A 383 -0.14 13.56 5.21
CA THR A 383 -1.04 14.61 4.70
C THR A 383 -2.49 14.16 4.78
N PRO A 384 -3.35 14.85 5.54
CA PRO A 384 -4.69 14.33 5.86
C PRO A 384 -5.62 14.20 4.67
N LYS A 385 -5.58 15.16 3.74
CA LYS A 385 -6.60 15.32 2.69
C LYS A 385 -5.97 15.48 1.32
N HIS A 386 -6.62 14.88 0.32
CA HIS A 386 -6.39 15.14 -1.10
C HIS A 386 -7.71 15.25 -1.86
N ALA A 387 -7.63 15.78 -3.07
CA ALA A 387 -8.71 15.73 -4.03
C ALA A 387 -8.31 14.85 -5.21
N THR A 388 -9.22 14.01 -5.65
CA THR A 388 -9.02 13.27 -6.90
C THR A 388 -9.32 14.15 -8.11
N ARG A 389 -8.61 13.91 -9.22
CA ARG A 389 -8.84 14.57 -10.51
C ARG A 389 -10.29 14.37 -10.98
N ASN A 390 -10.79 15.31 -11.76
CA ASN A 390 -12.16 15.25 -12.30
C ASN A 390 -12.18 15.13 -13.84
N ASP A 391 -11.07 14.80 -14.45
CA ASP A 391 -10.98 14.58 -15.90
C ASP A 391 -11.59 13.23 -16.31
N GLU A 392 -11.77 13.04 -17.63
CA GLU A 392 -12.42 11.84 -18.18
C GLU A 392 -11.56 10.58 -18.08
N ASP A 393 -10.25 10.72 -17.84
CA ASP A 393 -9.33 9.58 -17.69
C ASP A 393 -9.49 8.88 -16.34
N VAL A 394 -10.08 9.56 -15.35
CA VAL A 394 -10.41 8.96 -14.06
C VAL A 394 -11.78 8.27 -14.14
N ALA A 395 -11.89 7.05 -13.64
CA ALA A 395 -13.16 6.33 -13.58
C ALA A 395 -14.23 7.13 -12.80
N HIS A 396 -15.48 7.16 -13.30
CA HIS A 396 -16.57 8.00 -12.78
C HIS A 396 -16.75 7.89 -11.25
N ALA A 397 -16.63 6.68 -10.68
CA ALA A 397 -16.78 6.46 -9.24
C ALA A 397 -15.66 7.10 -8.40
N LEU A 398 -14.53 7.42 -9.02
CA LEU A 398 -13.32 7.91 -8.35
C LEU A 398 -13.08 9.41 -8.62
N ARG A 399 -13.83 10.04 -9.53
CA ARG A 399 -13.66 11.45 -9.92
C ARG A 399 -14.10 12.42 -8.84
N GLY A 400 -13.35 13.52 -8.70
CA GLY A 400 -13.74 14.69 -7.93
C GLY A 400 -14.11 14.38 -6.49
N GLN A 401 -13.43 13.39 -5.88
CA GLN A 401 -13.64 13.01 -4.49
C GLN A 401 -12.71 13.82 -3.57
N LEU A 402 -13.23 14.33 -2.47
CA LEU A 402 -12.42 14.75 -1.33
C LEU A 402 -12.16 13.52 -0.47
N ILE A 403 -10.89 13.18 -0.27
CA ILE A 403 -10.46 11.94 0.39
C ILE A 403 -9.55 12.22 1.57
N TRP A 404 -9.52 11.29 2.57
CA TRP A 404 -8.68 11.39 3.78
C TRP A 404 -7.74 10.19 3.90
N PRO A 405 -6.72 10.06 3.04
CA PRO A 405 -5.80 8.92 3.06
C PRO A 405 -4.74 9.02 4.16
N TYR A 406 -4.43 10.21 4.67
CA TYR A 406 -3.31 10.46 5.58
C TYR A 406 -1.99 9.95 5.00
N THR A 407 -1.61 10.46 3.84
CA THR A 407 -0.35 10.21 3.12
C THR A 407 -0.09 11.31 2.12
N ASP A 408 1.17 11.64 1.89
CA ASP A 408 1.63 12.49 0.79
C ASP A 408 2.08 11.71 -0.44
N LEU A 409 2.19 10.36 -0.33
CA LEU A 409 2.75 9.47 -1.36
C LEU A 409 4.20 9.82 -1.76
N LEU A 410 4.97 10.43 -0.87
CA LEU A 410 6.39 10.73 -1.05
C LEU A 410 7.28 9.73 -0.31
N LEU A 411 8.56 9.75 -0.62
CA LEU A 411 9.61 9.00 0.09
C LEU A 411 10.20 9.87 1.18
N HIS A 412 10.34 9.29 2.38
CA HIS A 412 11.01 9.91 3.51
C HIS A 412 12.10 8.99 4.06
N ASP A 413 13.22 9.57 4.47
CA ASP A 413 14.27 8.84 5.18
C ASP A 413 13.78 8.50 6.60
N MET A 414 13.58 7.22 6.84
CA MET A 414 13.08 6.70 8.12
C MET A 414 14.20 6.27 9.06
N GLY A 415 15.44 6.59 8.72
CA GLY A 415 16.64 6.29 9.52
C GLY A 415 17.03 4.81 9.52
N GLU A 416 18.15 4.53 10.19
CA GLU A 416 18.78 3.20 10.26
C GLU A 416 17.84 2.11 10.82
N GLY A 417 16.94 2.48 11.76
CA GLY A 417 16.05 1.52 12.41
C GLY A 417 15.07 0.85 11.45
N LEU A 418 14.66 1.52 10.38
CA LEU A 418 13.77 1.00 9.35
C LEU A 418 14.46 0.72 8.02
N ALA A 419 15.75 1.02 7.89
CA ALA A 419 16.50 0.77 6.66
C ALA A 419 16.58 -0.73 6.33
N ASP A 420 16.40 -1.06 5.03
CA ASP A 420 16.68 -2.38 4.47
C ASP A 420 18.04 -2.42 3.77
N GLY A 421 18.70 -1.27 3.61
CA GLY A 421 19.99 -1.15 2.93
C GLY A 421 19.91 -1.35 1.41
N ARG A 422 18.72 -1.60 0.84
CA ARG A 422 18.52 -1.88 -0.60
C ARG A 422 17.93 -0.65 -1.32
N PRO A 423 18.71 0.04 -2.14
CA PRO A 423 18.19 1.09 -3.02
C PRO A 423 17.20 0.53 -4.04
N GLU A 424 16.24 1.37 -4.48
CA GLU A 424 15.28 1.02 -5.52
C GLU A 424 15.03 2.25 -6.43
N GLY A 425 15.63 2.28 -7.62
CA GLY A 425 15.70 3.47 -8.44
C GLY A 425 16.45 4.59 -7.72
N THR A 426 15.81 5.74 -7.57
CA THR A 426 16.35 6.86 -6.81
C THR A 426 16.09 6.79 -5.31
N ALA A 427 15.24 5.87 -4.85
CA ALA A 427 15.01 5.66 -3.42
C ALA A 427 16.22 4.99 -2.76
N THR A 428 16.66 5.54 -1.62
CA THR A 428 17.77 4.97 -0.81
C THR A 428 17.35 3.72 -0.03
N GLY A 429 18.31 3.08 0.64
CA GLY A 429 18.05 1.96 1.54
C GLY A 429 17.23 2.31 2.78
N SER A 430 17.19 3.58 3.18
CA SER A 430 16.44 4.09 4.35
C SER A 430 15.13 4.78 4.01
N GLN A 431 14.89 5.09 2.73
CA GLN A 431 13.68 5.78 2.29
C GLN A 431 12.51 4.83 2.06
N TRP A 432 11.33 5.24 2.56
CA TRP A 432 10.07 4.54 2.42
C TRP A 432 8.93 5.51 2.06
N ARG A 433 7.99 5.01 1.26
CA ARG A 433 6.76 5.76 0.95
C ARG A 433 5.90 5.90 2.19
N THR A 434 5.38 7.10 2.45
CA THR A 434 4.33 7.30 3.46
C THR A 434 3.13 6.42 3.15
N ALA A 435 2.86 5.44 4.01
CA ALA A 435 1.72 4.54 3.85
C ALA A 435 0.41 5.27 4.18
N PRO A 436 -0.68 5.09 3.40
CA PRO A 436 -2.00 5.56 3.78
C PRO A 436 -2.45 4.98 5.12
N LEU A 437 -3.05 5.80 5.98
CA LEU A 437 -3.54 5.37 7.29
C LEU A 437 -5.03 5.02 7.30
N TRP A 438 -5.79 5.35 6.25
CA TRP A 438 -7.20 4.95 6.18
C TRP A 438 -7.40 3.45 6.33
N GLY A 439 -8.39 3.05 7.10
CA GLY A 439 -8.67 1.64 7.37
C GLY A 439 -7.68 0.95 8.32
N ILE A 440 -6.64 1.63 8.83
CA ILE A 440 -5.61 1.00 9.68
C ILE A 440 -6.21 0.38 10.94
N GLY A 441 -7.25 0.99 11.52
CA GLY A 441 -7.97 0.47 12.68
C GLY A 441 -8.82 -0.77 12.41
N PHE A 442 -8.97 -1.19 11.15
CA PHE A 442 -9.64 -2.44 10.78
C PHE A 442 -8.69 -3.61 10.59
N THR A 443 -7.38 -3.42 10.72
CA THR A 443 -6.38 -4.46 10.43
C THR A 443 -6.66 -5.76 11.20
N GLU A 444 -6.90 -5.69 12.50
CA GLU A 444 -7.22 -6.87 13.30
C GLU A 444 -8.53 -7.55 12.87
N ALA A 445 -9.58 -6.76 12.65
CA ALA A 445 -10.89 -7.28 12.26
C ALA A 445 -10.87 -7.99 10.89
N VAL A 446 -10.07 -7.47 9.94
CA VAL A 446 -9.96 -8.00 8.57
C VAL A 446 -8.95 -9.15 8.49
N ASN A 447 -7.78 -8.99 9.07
CA ASN A 447 -6.63 -9.90 8.88
C ASN A 447 -6.37 -10.83 10.06
N GLY A 448 -6.93 -10.54 11.25
CA GLY A 448 -6.69 -11.32 12.47
C GLY A 448 -5.36 -11.05 13.15
N HIS A 449 -4.67 -9.97 12.78
CA HIS A 449 -3.40 -9.54 13.36
C HIS A 449 -3.26 -8.02 13.32
N THR A 450 -2.23 -7.49 13.99
CA THR A 450 -1.93 -6.05 14.08
C THR A 450 -0.48 -5.74 13.72
N TYR A 451 0.07 -6.43 12.72
CA TYR A 451 1.44 -6.17 12.28
C TYR A 451 1.49 -5.00 11.28
N TYR A 452 2.38 -4.03 11.55
CA TYR A 452 2.51 -2.79 10.79
C TYR A 452 3.92 -2.60 10.24
N LEU A 453 4.13 -1.50 9.48
CA LEU A 453 5.32 -1.15 8.72
C LEU A 453 5.51 -2.05 7.48
N HIS A 454 6.61 -1.84 6.72
CA HIS A 454 6.85 -2.52 5.45
C HIS A 454 7.13 -4.02 5.58
N ASP A 455 7.60 -4.44 6.75
CA ASP A 455 7.99 -5.82 7.06
C ASP A 455 7.20 -6.43 8.24
N GLY A 456 6.23 -5.69 8.77
CA GLY A 456 5.39 -6.18 9.86
C GLY A 456 6.08 -6.29 11.22
N ARG A 457 7.24 -5.65 11.42
CA ARG A 457 7.97 -5.72 12.69
C ARG A 457 7.21 -5.14 13.88
N ALA A 458 6.41 -4.12 13.65
CA ALA A 458 5.58 -3.50 14.70
C ALA A 458 4.33 -4.33 14.94
N ARG A 459 4.10 -4.78 16.18
CA ARG A 459 2.98 -5.63 16.59
C ARG A 459 1.71 -4.85 16.93
N ASN A 460 1.83 -3.53 17.06
CA ASN A 460 0.73 -2.61 17.35
C ASN A 460 1.11 -1.19 16.87
N LEU A 461 0.15 -0.26 16.94
CA LEU A 461 0.36 1.12 16.49
C LEU A 461 1.38 1.88 17.34
N THR A 462 1.46 1.62 18.64
CA THR A 462 2.49 2.23 19.51
C THR A 462 3.89 1.84 19.05
N GLU A 463 4.14 0.56 18.78
CA GLU A 463 5.43 0.11 18.24
C GLU A 463 5.70 0.71 16.85
N ALA A 464 4.67 0.84 16.01
CA ALA A 464 4.82 1.47 14.70
C ALA A 464 5.31 2.92 14.83
N VAL A 465 4.72 3.72 15.73
CA VAL A 465 5.17 5.10 15.99
C VAL A 465 6.59 5.12 16.56
N LEU A 466 6.92 4.22 17.48
CA LEU A 466 8.26 4.17 18.11
C LEU A 466 9.38 3.73 17.15
N TRP A 467 9.05 3.04 16.05
CA TRP A 467 10.02 2.70 15.00
C TRP A 467 10.33 3.86 14.05
N HIS A 468 9.55 4.93 14.06
CA HIS A 468 9.81 6.11 13.24
C HIS A 468 11.16 6.74 13.63
N GLY A 469 12.01 7.01 12.65
CA GLY A 469 13.34 7.62 12.81
C GLY A 469 13.62 8.59 11.66
N GLY A 470 14.87 8.97 11.46
CA GLY A 470 15.24 9.89 10.39
C GLY A 470 14.43 11.18 10.44
N GLU A 471 13.75 11.51 9.33
CA GLU A 471 12.87 12.69 9.20
C GLU A 471 11.72 12.69 10.22
N ALA A 472 11.23 11.51 10.62
CA ALA A 472 10.13 11.39 11.58
C ALA A 472 10.58 11.34 13.06
N MET A 473 11.89 11.50 13.35
CA MET A 473 12.42 11.39 14.71
C MET A 473 11.78 12.39 15.67
N ALA A 474 11.58 13.63 15.25
CA ALA A 474 10.98 14.67 16.10
C ALA A 474 9.54 14.30 16.51
N SER A 475 8.75 13.75 15.58
CA SER A 475 7.37 13.28 15.82
C SER A 475 7.34 12.09 16.79
N ARG A 476 8.27 11.13 16.63
CA ARG A 476 8.42 10.01 17.58
C ARG A 476 8.76 10.51 18.99
N GLU A 477 9.72 11.43 19.13
CA GLU A 477 10.11 11.98 20.44
C GLU A 477 8.97 12.79 21.07
N ALA A 478 8.19 13.54 20.27
CA ALA A 478 6.99 14.20 20.76
C ALA A 478 5.97 13.19 21.32
N PHE A 479 5.76 12.04 20.64
CA PHE A 479 4.90 10.97 21.15
C PHE A 479 5.45 10.33 22.44
N ARG A 480 6.78 10.10 22.52
CA ARG A 480 7.43 9.55 23.71
C ARG A 480 7.29 10.44 24.94
N ALA A 481 7.27 11.76 24.73
CA ALA A 481 7.16 12.75 25.79
C ALA A 481 5.72 12.99 26.26
N MET A 482 4.70 12.46 25.57
CA MET A 482 3.29 12.61 25.99
C MET A 482 3.01 11.86 27.27
N GLU A 483 2.08 12.40 28.09
CA GLU A 483 1.45 11.65 29.15
C GLU A 483 0.74 10.41 28.60
N LYS A 484 0.64 9.34 29.39
CA LYS A 484 0.03 8.08 28.97
C LYS A 484 -1.37 8.26 28.37
N SER A 485 -2.23 9.09 28.99
CA SER A 485 -3.58 9.36 28.49
C SER A 485 -3.59 10.01 27.10
N ASP A 486 -2.62 10.86 26.79
CA ASP A 486 -2.48 11.52 25.49
C ASP A 486 -1.95 10.54 24.43
N ARG A 487 -1.00 9.67 24.79
CA ARG A 487 -0.56 8.56 23.90
C ARG A 487 -1.74 7.65 23.55
N GLU A 488 -2.54 7.24 24.55
CA GLU A 488 -3.74 6.41 24.37
C GLU A 488 -4.79 7.11 23.49
N ALA A 489 -4.98 8.42 23.65
CA ALA A 489 -5.87 9.20 22.79
C ALA A 489 -5.38 9.22 21.35
N MET A 490 -4.06 9.43 21.09
CA MET A 490 -3.50 9.39 19.74
C MET A 490 -3.66 7.99 19.08
N ILE A 491 -3.44 6.92 19.83
CA ILE A 491 -3.69 5.55 19.33
C ILE A 491 -5.18 5.35 19.04
N THR A 492 -6.09 5.83 19.90
CA THR A 492 -7.55 5.78 19.66
C THR A 492 -7.94 6.52 18.38
N PHE A 493 -7.29 7.66 18.08
CA PHE A 493 -7.49 8.36 16.81
C PHE A 493 -7.08 7.49 15.63
N LEU A 494 -5.86 6.90 15.64
CA LEU A 494 -5.38 6.01 14.58
C LEU A 494 -6.28 4.78 14.40
N GLU A 495 -6.78 4.19 15.48
CA GLU A 495 -7.73 3.08 15.44
C GLU A 495 -9.11 3.48 14.91
N SER A 496 -9.44 4.77 14.91
CA SER A 496 -10.69 5.28 14.34
C SER A 496 -10.65 5.42 12.82
N LEU A 497 -9.45 5.46 12.23
CA LEU A 497 -9.22 5.60 10.77
C LEU A 497 -9.49 4.28 9.98
#